data_20f59332a7b96ca12e6b622b21a55ca7
#
_entry.id   20f59332a7b96ca12e6b622b21a55ca7
#
_cell.length_a   1.000
_cell.length_b   1.000
_cell.length_c   1.000
_cell.angle_alpha   90.00
_cell.angle_beta   90.00
_cell.angle_gamma   90.00
#
_symmetry.space_group_name_H-M   'P 1'
#
loop_
_entity.id
_entity.type
_entity.pdbx_description
1 polymer ?
#
loop_
_entity_poly.entity_id
_entity_poly.type
_entity_poly.pdbx_seq_one_letter_code
_entity_poly.pdbx_strand_id
1 'polypeptide(L)'
;MGTKPCISLLTLVLLYSNIYGQYENSFFDNDKYEQSIDSSHLQFHFDNMGYFRNVEYLSLVDKGSTYTGFQAMPYVQYSFNDKAQIFGGFNVRYDFGNPEIRSIEPYFKFTYDGVLGHNVVFGSLNGTLQHGMIEPLYDYEKVITDRFEQGIQITKPGKTLEYDAWTDWHDMIYYDDPKNEQFVAGYNVYLNPIN
;
A
#
# COMPACT_ATOMS: atom_id res chain seq x y z
N MET A 1 14.66 37.11 -41.92
CA MET A 1 13.20 37.21 -41.86
C MET A 1 12.64 35.82 -41.53
N GLY A 2 11.94 35.65 -40.44
CA GLY A 2 11.01 34.55 -40.22
C GLY A 2 11.46 33.37 -39.35
N THR A 3 11.76 33.58 -38.04
CA THR A 3 11.93 32.49 -37.07
C THR A 3 10.99 32.61 -35.84
N LYS A 4 9.75 33.02 -36.04
CA LYS A 4 8.80 33.27 -34.94
C LYS A 4 7.66 32.25 -34.73
N PRO A 5 7.39 31.19 -35.53
CA PRO A 5 6.29 30.26 -35.20
C PRO A 5 6.67 29.13 -34.28
N CYS A 6 7.94 28.70 -34.19
CA CYS A 6 8.32 27.52 -33.36
C CYS A 6 8.25 27.78 -31.85
N ILE A 7 8.57 28.97 -31.39
CA ILE A 7 8.56 29.30 -29.95
C ILE A 7 7.10 29.38 -29.44
N SER A 8 6.18 29.88 -30.26
CA SER A 8 4.77 29.99 -29.92
C SER A 8 4.08 28.61 -29.77
N LEU A 9 4.47 27.60 -30.58
CA LEU A 9 3.92 26.25 -30.50
C LEU A 9 4.43 25.52 -29.26
N LEU A 10 5.69 25.67 -28.91
CA LEU A 10 6.28 25.05 -27.71
C LEU A 10 5.68 25.63 -26.43
N THR A 11 5.42 26.93 -26.38
CA THR A 11 4.77 27.59 -25.24
C THR A 11 3.30 27.17 -25.13
N LEU A 12 2.61 26.93 -26.23
CA LEU A 12 1.23 26.44 -26.21
C LEU A 12 1.13 24.99 -25.73
N VAL A 13 2.08 24.14 -26.11
CA VAL A 13 2.14 22.73 -25.64
C VAL A 13 2.42 22.67 -24.13
N LEU A 14 3.27 23.54 -23.61
CA LEU A 14 3.57 23.62 -22.16
C LEU A 14 2.40 24.20 -21.34
N LEU A 15 1.52 25.00 -21.94
CA LEU A 15 0.33 25.51 -21.26
C LEU A 15 -0.85 24.51 -21.27
N TYR A 16 -0.84 23.51 -22.14
CA TYR A 16 -1.85 22.44 -22.20
C TYR A 16 -1.48 21.18 -21.41
N SER A 17 -0.25 21.09 -20.88
CA SER A 17 0.06 20.07 -19.89
C SER A 17 -0.62 20.44 -18.58
N ASN A 18 -1.85 19.98 -18.38
CA ASN A 18 -2.42 19.90 -17.05
C ASN A 18 -1.50 18.98 -16.25
N ILE A 19 -0.58 19.58 -15.51
CA ILE A 19 0.22 18.87 -14.53
C ILE A 19 -0.77 18.53 -13.41
N TYR A 20 -1.40 17.37 -13.51
CA TYR A 20 -2.02 16.73 -12.36
C TYR A 20 -0.88 16.31 -11.45
N GLY A 21 -0.42 17.24 -10.62
CA GLY A 21 0.63 16.99 -9.64
C GLY A 21 0.12 16.28 -8.39
N GLN A 22 -1.04 15.65 -8.46
CA GLN A 22 -1.51 14.77 -7.41
C GLN A 22 -1.09 13.35 -7.78
N TYR A 23 -0.20 12.79 -6.98
CA TYR A 23 0.08 11.37 -7.00
C TYR A 23 -1.22 10.64 -6.68
N GLU A 24 -1.77 9.97 -7.68
CA GLU A 24 -2.87 9.05 -7.45
C GLU A 24 -2.27 7.77 -6.85
N ASN A 25 -2.34 7.64 -5.53
CA ASN A 25 -1.81 6.49 -4.79
C ASN A 25 -2.62 5.21 -4.98
N SER A 26 -3.69 5.26 -5.73
CA SER A 26 -4.54 4.11 -6.06
C SER A 26 -3.80 2.98 -6.78
N PHE A 27 -2.61 3.25 -7.34
CA PHE A 27 -1.75 2.20 -7.90
C PHE A 27 -1.24 1.23 -6.82
N PHE A 28 -1.10 1.69 -5.58
CA PHE A 28 -0.63 0.88 -4.45
C PHE A 28 -1.78 0.26 -3.65
N ASP A 29 -3.03 0.57 -3.99
CA ASP A 29 -4.21 -0.09 -3.44
C ASP A 29 -4.31 -1.50 -4.00
N ASN A 30 -3.83 -2.46 -3.23
CA ASN A 30 -3.95 -3.88 -3.55
C ASN A 30 -5.42 -4.35 -3.58
N ASP A 31 -6.35 -3.56 -3.07
CA ASP A 31 -7.78 -3.84 -3.03
C ASP A 31 -8.41 -4.02 -4.41
N LYS A 32 -7.78 -3.47 -5.46
CA LYS A 32 -8.27 -3.62 -6.85
C LYS A 32 -8.18 -5.05 -7.39
N TYR A 33 -7.37 -5.89 -6.77
CA TYR A 33 -7.16 -7.29 -7.18
C TYR A 33 -8.06 -8.28 -6.44
N GLU A 34 -8.77 -7.84 -5.41
CA GLU A 34 -9.72 -8.66 -4.67
C GLU A 34 -11.07 -8.78 -5.40
N GLN A 35 -11.05 -9.07 -6.70
CA GLN A 35 -12.29 -9.39 -7.39
C GLN A 35 -12.87 -10.67 -6.78
N SER A 36 -14.14 -10.60 -6.38
CA SER A 36 -14.92 -11.75 -5.95
C SER A 36 -14.91 -12.79 -7.08
N ILE A 37 -14.16 -13.85 -6.89
CA ILE A 37 -14.06 -14.93 -7.85
C ILE A 37 -15.00 -16.03 -7.41
N ASP A 38 -15.63 -16.60 -8.40
CA ASP A 38 -16.43 -17.81 -8.29
C ASP A 38 -15.74 -18.84 -7.35
N SER A 39 -16.50 -19.37 -6.41
CA SER A 39 -16.03 -20.17 -5.29
C SER A 39 -15.13 -21.34 -5.71
N SER A 40 -14.09 -21.61 -4.91
CA SER A 40 -13.18 -22.78 -4.99
C SER A 40 -12.13 -22.71 -6.10
N HIS A 41 -11.57 -21.55 -6.39
CA HIS A 41 -10.50 -21.42 -7.37
C HIS A 41 -9.18 -21.02 -6.69
N LEU A 42 -8.11 -21.71 -7.09
CA LEU A 42 -6.73 -21.36 -6.79
C LEU A 42 -6.19 -20.43 -7.90
N GLN A 43 -5.64 -19.29 -7.52
CA GLN A 43 -5.02 -18.35 -8.44
C GLN A 43 -3.58 -18.07 -8.04
N PHE A 44 -2.74 -17.83 -9.04
CA PHE A 44 -1.37 -17.40 -8.88
C PHE A 44 -1.23 -15.95 -9.32
N HIS A 45 -0.63 -15.14 -8.47
CA HIS A 45 -0.39 -13.74 -8.69
C HIS A 45 1.09 -13.44 -8.63
N PHE A 46 1.51 -12.43 -9.37
CA PHE A 46 2.88 -11.93 -9.35
C PHE A 46 2.85 -10.42 -9.49
N ASP A 47 3.13 -9.72 -8.40
CA ASP A 47 3.27 -8.28 -8.39
C ASP A 47 4.74 -7.89 -8.47
N ASN A 48 5.03 -6.84 -9.19
CA ASN A 48 6.37 -6.31 -9.34
C ASN A 48 6.33 -4.79 -9.30
N MET A 49 7.22 -4.19 -8.52
CA MET A 49 7.38 -2.75 -8.41
C MET A 49 8.85 -2.39 -8.55
N GLY A 50 9.19 -1.62 -9.60
CA GLY A 50 10.48 -0.93 -9.68
C GLY A 50 10.38 0.41 -8.96
N TYR A 51 11.41 0.79 -8.21
CA TYR A 51 11.45 2.08 -7.51
C TYR A 51 12.76 2.83 -7.72
N PHE A 52 12.62 4.14 -7.78
CA PHE A 52 13.71 5.09 -7.69
C PHE A 52 13.24 6.25 -6.83
N ARG A 53 13.93 6.48 -5.73
CA ARG A 53 13.66 7.59 -4.82
C ARG A 53 14.96 8.24 -4.41
N ASN A 54 15.07 9.52 -4.62
CA ASN A 54 16.17 10.34 -4.12
C ASN A 54 15.60 11.42 -3.19
N VAL A 55 16.10 11.46 -1.97
CA VAL A 55 15.75 12.48 -0.98
C VAL A 55 17.02 13.17 -0.53
N GLU A 56 17.09 14.45 -0.77
CA GLU A 56 18.20 15.32 -0.33
C GLU A 56 17.70 16.23 0.77
N TYR A 57 18.27 16.09 1.97
CA TYR A 57 18.02 16.98 3.07
C TYR A 57 19.13 18.03 3.14
N LEU A 58 18.77 19.30 3.12
CA LEU A 58 19.70 20.43 3.30
C LEU A 58 19.96 20.75 4.76
N SER A 59 19.52 19.89 5.70
CA SER A 59 19.63 20.11 7.13
C SER A 59 20.62 19.14 7.77
N LEU A 60 21.17 19.56 8.93
CA LEU A 60 22.03 18.71 9.76
C LEU A 60 21.28 17.60 10.50
N VAL A 61 19.96 17.58 10.40
CA VAL A 61 19.09 16.69 11.18
C VAL A 61 18.95 15.32 10.54
N ASP A 62 19.01 15.26 9.20
CA ASP A 62 18.87 13.99 8.49
C ASP A 62 19.82 13.92 7.29
N LYS A 63 20.19 12.69 6.92
CA LYS A 63 21.05 12.43 5.76
C LYS A 63 20.19 12.08 4.57
N GLY A 64 20.49 12.69 3.43
CA GLY A 64 19.90 12.30 2.16
C GLY A 64 20.15 10.83 1.85
N SER A 65 19.19 10.19 1.22
CA SER A 65 19.25 8.79 0.83
C SER A 65 18.68 8.57 -0.57
N THR A 66 19.28 7.64 -1.29
CA THR A 66 18.78 7.19 -2.59
C THR A 66 18.44 5.72 -2.49
N TYR A 67 17.19 5.39 -2.78
CA TYR A 67 16.71 4.02 -2.91
C TYR A 67 16.41 3.75 -4.37
N THR A 68 17.03 2.70 -4.94
CA THR A 68 16.71 2.25 -6.29
C THR A 68 16.79 0.73 -6.33
N GLY A 69 15.79 0.10 -6.92
CA GLY A 69 15.70 -1.34 -6.95
C GLY A 69 14.36 -1.85 -7.45
N PHE A 70 14.03 -3.04 -7.04
CA PHE A 70 12.71 -3.63 -7.30
C PHE A 70 12.21 -4.47 -6.13
N GLN A 71 10.92 -4.64 -6.08
CA GLN A 71 10.22 -5.64 -5.26
C GLN A 71 9.50 -6.60 -6.17
N ALA A 72 9.50 -7.87 -5.79
CA ALA A 72 8.77 -8.94 -6.48
C ALA A 72 7.97 -9.74 -5.45
N MET A 73 6.67 -9.87 -5.67
CA MET A 73 5.76 -10.54 -4.75
C MET A 73 4.97 -11.65 -5.46
N PRO A 74 5.49 -12.86 -5.54
CA PRO A 74 4.71 -14.02 -5.91
C PRO A 74 3.80 -14.46 -4.76
N TYR A 75 2.51 -14.67 -5.03
CA TYR A 75 1.58 -15.20 -4.04
C TYR A 75 0.47 -16.04 -4.69
N VAL A 76 -0.18 -16.83 -3.88
CA VAL A 76 -1.35 -17.62 -4.23
C VAL A 76 -2.56 -17.10 -3.48
N GLN A 77 -3.71 -17.13 -4.12
CA GLN A 77 -5.01 -16.84 -3.55
C GLN A 77 -5.89 -18.08 -3.68
N TYR A 78 -6.58 -18.41 -2.62
CA TYR A 78 -7.60 -19.44 -2.63
C TYR A 78 -8.91 -18.89 -2.05
N SER A 79 -9.98 -18.97 -2.84
CA SER A 79 -11.32 -18.55 -2.44
C SER A 79 -12.11 -19.78 -1.99
N PHE A 80 -12.49 -19.84 -0.71
CA PHE A 80 -13.33 -20.90 -0.16
C PHE A 80 -14.76 -20.80 -0.66
N ASN A 81 -15.24 -19.58 -0.78
CA ASN A 81 -16.55 -19.19 -1.27
C ASN A 81 -16.51 -17.70 -1.65
N ASP A 82 -17.67 -17.13 -1.97
CA ASP A 82 -17.84 -15.70 -2.30
C ASP A 82 -17.53 -14.72 -1.16
N LYS A 83 -17.24 -15.22 0.06
CA LYS A 83 -17.05 -14.40 1.26
C LYS A 83 -15.69 -14.59 1.92
N ALA A 84 -15.04 -15.71 1.73
CA ALA A 84 -13.83 -16.05 2.47
C ALA A 84 -12.69 -16.41 1.52
N GLN A 85 -11.56 -15.73 1.69
CA GLN A 85 -10.37 -15.91 0.88
C GLN A 85 -9.12 -15.96 1.76
N ILE A 86 -8.12 -16.69 1.30
CA ILE A 86 -6.80 -16.76 1.92
C ILE A 86 -5.73 -16.50 0.86
N PHE A 87 -4.71 -15.74 1.25
CA PHE A 87 -3.56 -15.41 0.42
C PHE A 87 -2.29 -15.85 1.14
N GLY A 88 -1.32 -16.34 0.38
CA GLY A 88 -0.04 -16.76 0.92
C GLY A 88 1.08 -16.57 -0.10
N GLY A 89 2.19 -15.98 0.35
CA GLY A 89 3.34 -15.69 -0.51
C GLY A 89 4.45 -15.00 0.24
N PHE A 90 5.24 -14.24 -0.46
CA PHE A 90 6.31 -13.45 0.12
C PHE A 90 6.68 -12.28 -0.79
N ASN A 91 7.17 -11.21 -0.22
CA ASN A 91 7.74 -10.07 -0.93
C ASN A 91 9.26 -10.13 -0.84
N VAL A 92 9.93 -10.04 -1.96
CA VAL A 92 11.40 -9.95 -2.06
C VAL A 92 11.77 -8.56 -2.49
N ARG A 93 12.62 -7.90 -1.72
CA ARG A 93 13.19 -6.60 -2.06
C ARG A 93 14.67 -6.73 -2.43
N TYR A 94 15.04 -6.14 -3.55
CA TYR A 94 16.43 -6.04 -3.98
C TYR A 94 16.80 -4.59 -4.32
N ASP A 95 17.80 -4.06 -3.63
CA ASP A 95 18.33 -2.71 -3.87
C ASP A 95 19.52 -2.80 -4.85
N PHE A 96 19.49 -2.00 -5.91
CA PHE A 96 20.56 -2.00 -6.90
C PHE A 96 21.89 -1.54 -6.28
N GLY A 97 22.97 -2.21 -6.66
CA GLY A 97 24.29 -1.96 -6.10
C GLY A 97 24.58 -2.70 -4.79
N ASN A 98 23.59 -3.39 -4.23
CA ASN A 98 23.80 -4.32 -3.11
C ASN A 98 24.01 -5.74 -3.67
N PRO A 99 25.03 -6.50 -3.22
CA PRO A 99 25.23 -7.88 -3.65
C PRO A 99 24.22 -8.87 -3.06
N GLU A 100 23.45 -8.47 -2.05
CA GLU A 100 22.53 -9.33 -1.30
C GLU A 100 21.07 -8.88 -1.46
N ILE A 101 20.15 -9.82 -1.30
CA ILE A 101 18.73 -9.52 -1.15
C ILE A 101 18.52 -8.70 0.12
N ARG A 102 17.82 -7.59 0.02
CA ARG A 102 17.62 -6.66 1.15
C ARG A 102 16.67 -7.21 2.20
N SER A 103 15.53 -7.72 1.76
CA SER A 103 14.53 -8.34 2.64
C SER A 103 13.73 -9.43 1.93
N ILE A 104 13.24 -10.38 2.72
CA ILE A 104 12.19 -11.32 2.32
C ILE A 104 11.15 -11.25 3.43
N GLU A 105 9.96 -10.79 3.08
CA GLU A 105 8.85 -10.59 4.01
C GLU A 105 7.73 -11.57 3.70
N PRO A 106 7.24 -12.35 4.68
CA PRO A 106 6.11 -13.24 4.46
C PRO A 106 4.85 -12.41 4.16
N TYR A 107 4.07 -12.87 3.20
CA TYR A 107 2.75 -12.35 2.90
C TYR A 107 1.71 -13.40 3.26
N PHE A 108 0.88 -13.08 4.21
CA PHE A 108 -0.27 -13.89 4.61
C PHE A 108 -1.44 -12.96 4.85
N LYS A 109 -2.59 -13.28 4.24
CA LYS A 109 -3.81 -12.50 4.40
C LYS A 109 -5.01 -13.44 4.38
N PHE A 110 -5.91 -13.24 5.29
CA PHE A 110 -7.22 -13.85 5.28
C PHE A 110 -8.26 -12.75 5.25
N THR A 111 -9.23 -12.86 4.34
CA THR A 111 -10.34 -11.91 4.22
C THR A 111 -11.67 -12.62 4.42
N TYR A 112 -12.61 -11.94 5.06
CA TYR A 112 -13.96 -12.43 5.25
C TYR A 112 -15.00 -11.31 5.11
N ASP A 113 -15.87 -11.44 4.09
CA ASP A 113 -17.01 -10.56 3.89
C ASP A 113 -18.16 -11.01 4.78
N GLY A 114 -18.29 -10.34 5.90
CA GLY A 114 -19.26 -10.65 6.94
C GLY A 114 -20.67 -10.14 6.66
N VAL A 115 -21.53 -10.34 7.65
CA VAL A 115 -22.91 -9.85 7.62
C VAL A 115 -22.93 -8.31 7.69
N LEU A 116 -23.88 -7.67 7.03
CA LEU A 116 -24.07 -6.21 7.01
C LEU A 116 -23.00 -5.42 6.25
N GLY A 117 -22.22 -6.08 5.38
CA GLY A 117 -21.20 -5.44 4.56
C GLY A 117 -19.92 -5.04 5.31
N HIS A 118 -19.64 -5.72 6.44
CA HIS A 118 -18.35 -5.62 7.09
C HIS A 118 -17.37 -6.57 6.44
N ASN A 119 -16.16 -6.09 6.17
CA ASN A 119 -15.04 -6.91 5.74
C ASN A 119 -14.03 -7.01 6.88
N VAL A 120 -13.58 -8.20 7.20
CA VAL A 120 -12.56 -8.49 8.21
C VAL A 120 -11.33 -9.01 7.52
N VAL A 121 -10.18 -8.40 7.80
CA VAL A 121 -8.87 -8.82 7.32
C VAL A 121 -8.01 -9.23 8.51
N PHE A 122 -7.29 -10.32 8.36
CA PHE A 122 -6.31 -10.80 9.33
C PHE A 122 -5.00 -11.14 8.60
N GLY A 123 -3.88 -10.72 9.15
CA GLY A 123 -2.55 -10.87 8.56
C GLY A 123 -2.09 -9.56 7.89
N SER A 124 -1.67 -9.61 6.63
CA SER A 124 -1.30 -8.41 5.87
C SER A 124 -2.55 -7.59 5.56
N LEU A 125 -2.58 -6.34 6.02
CA LEU A 125 -3.75 -5.47 5.95
C LEU A 125 -3.96 -4.89 4.54
N ASN A 126 -5.17 -4.39 4.28
CA ASN A 126 -5.51 -3.64 3.08
C ASN A 126 -5.22 -2.15 3.29
N GLY A 127 -4.88 -1.44 2.20
CA GLY A 127 -4.67 0.00 2.25
C GLY A 127 -3.51 0.40 3.17
N THR A 128 -2.50 -0.48 3.27
CA THR A 128 -1.41 -0.45 4.24
C THR A 128 -0.67 0.88 4.36
N LEU A 129 -0.83 1.78 3.40
CA LEU A 129 -0.15 3.06 3.41
C LEU A 129 -1.05 4.23 3.72
N GLN A 130 -2.35 4.04 3.65
CA GLN A 130 -3.26 5.18 3.67
C GLN A 130 -4.35 5.06 4.71
N HIS A 131 -4.98 3.92 4.82
CA HIS A 131 -6.20 3.74 5.63
C HIS A 131 -7.15 4.94 5.50
N GLY A 132 -7.19 5.57 4.32
CA GLY A 132 -7.92 6.80 4.09
C GLY A 132 -7.46 8.02 4.89
N MET A 133 -6.25 8.00 5.47
CA MET A 133 -5.70 9.10 6.24
C MET A 133 -5.08 10.18 5.37
N ILE A 134 -4.93 11.38 5.93
CA ILE A 134 -4.22 12.47 5.27
C ILE A 134 -2.71 12.20 5.24
N GLU A 135 -2.04 12.66 4.18
CA GLU A 135 -0.62 12.43 3.91
C GLU A 135 0.34 12.64 5.10
N PRO A 136 0.20 13.66 5.96
CA PRO A 136 1.10 13.84 7.10
C PRO A 136 1.04 12.75 8.18
N LEU A 137 0.04 11.86 8.13
CA LEU A 137 -0.14 10.80 9.11
C LEU A 137 0.41 9.44 8.66
N TYR A 138 0.98 9.35 7.47
CA TYR A 138 1.59 8.11 7.00
C TYR A 138 2.89 8.37 6.24
N ASP A 139 3.75 7.36 6.21
CA ASP A 139 5.06 7.43 5.60
C ASP A 139 5.06 6.67 4.26
N TYR A 140 5.14 7.40 3.15
CA TYR A 140 5.25 6.81 1.81
C TYR A 140 6.47 5.91 1.62
N GLU A 141 7.53 6.10 2.40
CA GLU A 141 8.72 5.27 2.30
C GLU A 141 8.46 3.83 2.69
N LYS A 142 7.43 3.59 3.49
CA LYS A 142 7.02 2.24 3.87
C LYS A 142 6.69 1.36 2.67
N VAL A 143 6.17 1.91 1.56
CA VAL A 143 6.00 1.13 0.30
C VAL A 143 7.29 0.43 -0.12
N ILE A 144 8.43 1.07 0.11
CA ILE A 144 9.73 0.56 -0.27
C ILE A 144 10.38 -0.20 0.90
N THR A 145 10.26 0.32 2.12
CA THR A 145 11.05 -0.13 3.27
C THR A 145 10.38 -1.16 4.15
N ASP A 146 9.05 -1.09 4.28
CA ASP A 146 8.23 -1.92 5.17
C ASP A 146 6.80 -1.98 4.59
N ARG A 147 6.63 -2.83 3.58
CA ARG A 147 5.43 -2.81 2.72
C ARG A 147 4.17 -3.26 3.43
N PHE A 148 4.28 -4.18 4.40
CA PHE A 148 3.12 -4.82 4.99
C PHE A 148 2.87 -4.37 6.42
N GLU A 149 1.72 -3.81 6.66
CA GLU A 149 1.15 -3.76 8.00
C GLU A 149 0.53 -5.13 8.32
N GLN A 150 0.78 -5.63 9.54
CA GLN A 150 0.36 -6.98 9.92
C GLN A 150 -0.50 -6.94 11.17
N GLY A 151 -1.74 -7.43 11.07
CA GLY A 151 -2.64 -7.38 12.20
C GLY A 151 -4.08 -7.75 11.89
N ILE A 152 -4.99 -6.93 12.38
CA ILE A 152 -6.44 -7.09 12.17
C ILE A 152 -7.02 -5.78 11.68
N GLN A 153 -7.86 -5.85 10.65
CA GLN A 153 -8.56 -4.71 10.09
C GLN A 153 -10.04 -5.05 9.91
N ILE A 154 -10.89 -4.10 10.18
CA ILE A 154 -12.34 -4.18 9.95
C ILE A 154 -12.75 -2.98 9.13
N THR A 155 -13.23 -3.23 7.91
CA THR A 155 -13.72 -2.18 7.03
C THR A 155 -15.22 -2.32 6.77
N LYS A 156 -15.84 -1.22 6.45
CA LYS A 156 -17.21 -1.19 5.95
C LYS A 156 -17.31 -0.16 4.84
N PRO A 157 -17.28 -0.57 3.57
CA PRO A 157 -17.59 0.33 2.48
C PRO A 157 -19.07 0.71 2.51
N GLY A 158 -19.40 1.94 2.20
CA GLY A 158 -20.79 2.39 2.19
C GLY A 158 -20.98 3.81 1.69
N LYS A 159 -22.17 4.09 1.14
CA LYS A 159 -22.48 5.43 0.60
C LYS A 159 -22.71 6.48 1.68
N THR A 160 -23.28 6.10 2.81
CA THR A 160 -23.65 7.01 3.90
C THR A 160 -22.65 6.94 5.04
N LEU A 161 -22.21 5.74 5.40
CA LEU A 161 -21.24 5.46 6.44
C LEU A 161 -20.20 4.49 5.87
N GLU A 162 -18.97 4.94 5.84
CA GLU A 162 -17.79 4.14 5.51
C GLU A 162 -16.81 4.24 6.67
N TYR A 163 -16.15 3.16 7.02
CA TYR A 163 -15.09 3.17 8.01
C TYR A 163 -14.03 2.12 7.78
N ASP A 164 -12.85 2.39 8.30
CA ASP A 164 -11.71 1.51 8.41
C ASP A 164 -11.18 1.59 9.85
N ALA A 165 -10.99 0.45 10.50
CA ALA A 165 -10.39 0.34 11.82
C ALA A 165 -9.39 -0.80 11.82
N TRP A 166 -8.16 -0.53 12.29
CA TRP A 166 -7.06 -1.50 12.19
C TRP A 166 -6.16 -1.48 13.41
N THR A 167 -5.39 -2.55 13.53
CA THR A 167 -4.25 -2.68 14.43
C THR A 167 -3.09 -3.30 13.67
N ASP A 168 -1.92 -2.67 13.71
CA ASP A 168 -0.69 -3.13 13.09
C ASP A 168 0.34 -3.45 14.18
N TRP A 169 0.85 -4.69 14.21
CA TRP A 169 1.86 -5.15 15.15
C TRP A 169 3.26 -4.96 14.59
N HIS A 170 4.06 -4.13 15.26
CA HIS A 170 5.45 -3.86 14.91
C HIS A 170 6.44 -4.79 15.64
N ASP A 171 6.23 -5.01 16.94
CA ASP A 171 7.07 -5.88 17.77
C ASP A 171 6.22 -6.77 18.67
N MET A 172 6.36 -8.08 18.51
CA MET A 172 5.76 -9.07 19.39
C MET A 172 6.74 -9.40 20.52
N ILE A 173 6.24 -9.58 21.74
CA ILE A 173 7.04 -10.01 22.88
C ILE A 173 6.84 -11.50 23.17
N TYR A 174 7.94 -12.16 23.52
CA TYR A 174 7.95 -13.52 24.02
C TYR A 174 8.35 -13.55 25.50
N TYR A 175 8.08 -14.65 26.16
CA TYR A 175 8.47 -14.85 27.57
C TYR A 175 9.99 -14.62 27.73
N ASP A 176 10.39 -13.78 28.71
CA ASP A 176 11.77 -13.31 28.97
C ASP A 176 12.35 -12.32 27.94
N ASP A 177 11.56 -11.74 27.04
CA ASP A 177 12.03 -10.71 26.12
C ASP A 177 12.24 -9.38 26.89
N PRO A 178 13.41 -8.72 26.75
CA PRO A 178 13.66 -7.44 27.43
C PRO A 178 12.95 -6.25 26.77
N LYS A 179 12.29 -6.46 25.64
CA LYS A 179 11.57 -5.43 24.88
C LYS A 179 10.14 -5.29 25.37
N ASN A 180 9.53 -4.17 25.00
CA ASN A 180 8.09 -3.96 25.12
C ASN A 180 7.41 -4.29 23.79
N GLU A 181 6.19 -4.82 23.86
CA GLU A 181 5.33 -4.97 22.70
C GLU A 181 5.02 -3.59 22.07
N GLN A 182 5.06 -3.53 20.73
CA GLN A 182 4.74 -2.32 19.99
C GLN A 182 3.69 -2.61 18.93
N PHE A 183 2.63 -1.85 18.96
CA PHE A 183 1.60 -1.87 17.93
C PHE A 183 1.04 -0.47 17.70
N VAL A 184 0.49 -0.25 16.52
CA VAL A 184 -0.28 0.93 16.16
C VAL A 184 -1.73 0.52 15.96
N ALA A 185 -2.65 1.30 16.44
CA ALA A 185 -4.07 1.14 16.15
C ALA A 185 -4.65 2.47 15.68
N GLY A 186 -5.52 2.38 14.69
CA GLY A 186 -6.16 3.55 14.12
C GLY A 186 -7.58 3.27 13.64
N TYR A 187 -8.27 4.33 13.31
CA TYR A 187 -9.56 4.26 12.64
C TYR A 187 -9.80 5.50 11.79
N ASN A 188 -10.57 5.31 10.73
CA ASN A 188 -11.06 6.37 9.86
C ASN A 188 -12.57 6.18 9.64
N VAL A 189 -13.32 7.28 9.62
CA VAL A 189 -14.77 7.24 9.43
C VAL A 189 -15.19 8.37 8.49
N TYR A 190 -15.89 7.99 7.43
CA TYR A 190 -16.53 8.94 6.52
C TYR A 190 -18.05 8.89 6.66
N LEU A 191 -18.63 10.07 6.87
CA LEU A 191 -20.07 10.26 6.92
C LEU A 191 -20.49 11.13 5.75
N ASN A 192 -21.23 10.55 4.81
CA ASN A 192 -21.81 11.28 3.69
C ASN A 192 -23.29 11.52 4.00
N PRO A 193 -23.70 12.76 4.35
CA PRO A 193 -25.11 13.06 4.60
C PRO A 193 -25.90 12.79 3.32
N ILE A 194 -27.01 12.09 3.45
CA ILE A 194 -27.96 11.89 2.35
C ILE A 194 -28.62 13.25 2.11
N ASN A 195 -28.38 13.84 0.95
CA ASN A 195 -29.12 15.01 0.47
C ASN A 195 -30.47 14.60 -0.08
#